data_f0a0b77a54d2d3a75f561925da9a8021
#
_entry.id   f0a0b77a54d2d3a75f561925da9a8021
#
_cell.length_a   1.000
_cell.length_b   1.000
_cell.length_c   1.000
_cell.angle_alpha   90.00
_cell.angle_beta   90.00
_cell.angle_gamma   90.00
#
_symmetry.space_group_name_H-M   'P 1'
#
loop_
_entity.id
_entity.type
_entity.pdbx_description
1 polymer ?
#
loop_
_entity_poly.entity_id
_entity_poly.type
_entity_poly.pdbx_seq_one_letter_code
_entity_poly.pdbx_strand_id
1 'polypeptide(L)'
;MPNQYRSGDKFRDISAIDSRLAELEQEKQQLIALREELQKSKPAPPISDPFSPERKIAIFRNLFRGRTDIFAHRWQNQQGRSGYSVACDNEWVQGICNKPRIKCLDCTHRQFSELNDQVIYRHLAGQQVVGLYPLLHDNTCHLLAADFDKGNWQDEVKAMSRACAEYGVPHAVEISRTGYVAHRLIILVDTVPANESR
;
A
#
# COMPACT_ATOMS: atom_id res chain seq x y z
N MET A 1 16.71 -27.61 37.45
CA MET A 1 15.33 -27.17 37.76
C MET A 1 14.66 -26.81 36.45
N PRO A 2 13.64 -27.57 35.99
CA PRO A 2 13.00 -27.33 34.72
C PRO A 2 11.94 -26.22 34.85
N ASN A 3 12.01 -25.25 33.97
CA ASN A 3 11.12 -24.11 33.86
C ASN A 3 9.78 -24.57 33.28
N GLN A 4 8.73 -24.58 34.10
CA GLN A 4 7.39 -24.93 33.70
C GLN A 4 6.71 -23.71 33.06
N TYR A 5 6.74 -23.59 31.72
CA TYR A 5 5.75 -22.81 30.99
C TYR A 5 4.44 -23.60 30.91
N ARG A 6 3.57 -23.41 31.91
CA ARG A 6 2.14 -23.79 31.84
C ARG A 6 1.37 -22.72 31.06
N SER A 7 1.37 -22.83 29.75
CA SER A 7 0.44 -22.13 28.88
C SER A 7 -0.36 -23.18 28.09
N GLY A 8 -1.40 -23.74 28.65
CA GLY A 8 -2.12 -24.79 27.94
C GLY A 8 -3.43 -25.31 28.53
N ASP A 9 -3.94 -24.75 29.63
CA ASP A 9 -5.05 -25.39 30.35
C ASP A 9 -6.42 -24.68 30.25
N LYS A 10 -6.61 -23.67 29.39
CA LYS A 10 -7.88 -22.94 29.33
C LYS A 10 -8.90 -23.46 28.30
N PHE A 11 -8.52 -24.37 27.40
CA PHE A 11 -9.42 -24.83 26.33
C PHE A 11 -9.27 -26.34 26.10
N ARG A 12 -9.63 -27.16 27.10
CA ARG A 12 -9.66 -28.63 26.97
C ARG A 12 -11.01 -29.18 26.54
N ASP A 13 -12.04 -28.35 26.50
CA ASP A 13 -13.41 -28.75 26.15
C ASP A 13 -13.89 -27.99 24.93
N ILE A 14 -14.40 -28.69 23.93
CA ILE A 14 -14.98 -28.12 22.69
C ILE A 14 -16.08 -27.12 23.05
N SER A 15 -16.90 -27.42 24.06
CA SER A 15 -17.96 -26.53 24.53
C SER A 15 -17.42 -25.18 25.05
N ALA A 16 -16.27 -25.19 25.73
CA ALA A 16 -15.62 -23.97 26.19
C ALA A 16 -15.04 -23.14 25.02
N ILE A 17 -14.54 -23.82 24.01
CA ILE A 17 -14.08 -23.17 22.78
C ILE A 17 -15.25 -22.54 22.02
N ASP A 18 -16.33 -23.29 21.85
CA ASP A 18 -17.54 -22.81 21.16
C ASP A 18 -18.16 -21.59 21.89
N SER A 19 -18.23 -21.66 23.23
CA SER A 19 -18.69 -20.53 24.04
C SER A 19 -17.81 -19.29 23.83
N ARG A 20 -16.48 -19.48 23.81
CA ARG A 20 -15.54 -18.36 23.59
C ARG A 20 -15.61 -17.80 22.19
N LEU A 21 -15.84 -18.64 21.18
CA LEU A 21 -16.07 -18.19 19.80
C LEU A 21 -17.34 -17.37 19.68
N ALA A 22 -18.42 -17.78 20.35
CA ALA A 22 -19.67 -17.00 20.38
C ALA A 22 -19.47 -15.63 21.04
N GLU A 23 -18.75 -15.55 22.17
CA GLU A 23 -18.44 -14.29 22.85
C GLU A 23 -17.61 -13.37 21.94
N LEU A 24 -16.57 -13.90 21.27
CA LEU A 24 -15.74 -13.12 20.34
C LEU A 24 -16.52 -12.60 19.13
N GLU A 25 -17.44 -13.39 18.59
CA GLU A 25 -18.30 -12.95 17.51
C GLU A 25 -19.25 -11.83 17.96
N GLN A 26 -19.79 -11.91 19.17
CA GLN A 26 -20.60 -10.86 19.75
C GLN A 26 -19.80 -9.57 20.00
N GLU A 27 -18.59 -9.68 20.55
CA GLU A 27 -17.68 -8.54 20.75
C GLU A 27 -17.33 -7.89 19.41
N LYS A 28 -17.02 -8.68 18.40
CA LYS A 28 -16.76 -8.22 17.03
C LYS A 28 -17.93 -7.43 16.46
N GLN A 29 -19.16 -7.91 16.62
CA GLN A 29 -20.36 -7.20 16.15
C GLN A 29 -20.56 -5.87 16.88
N GLN A 30 -20.32 -5.82 18.18
CA GLN A 30 -20.38 -4.58 18.97
C GLN A 30 -19.33 -3.56 18.49
N LEU A 31 -18.11 -4.00 18.24
CA LEU A 31 -17.03 -3.14 17.72
C LEU A 31 -17.32 -2.63 16.32
N ILE A 32 -17.94 -3.46 15.45
CA ILE A 32 -18.39 -3.05 14.12
C ILE A 32 -19.45 -1.95 14.23
N ALA A 33 -20.46 -2.14 15.07
CA ALA A 33 -21.52 -1.17 15.28
C ALA A 33 -20.98 0.16 15.83
N LEU A 34 -20.10 0.10 16.84
CA LEU A 34 -19.44 1.28 17.40
C LEU A 34 -18.59 2.02 16.35
N ARG A 35 -17.87 1.28 15.50
CA ARG A 35 -17.09 1.86 14.40
C ARG A 35 -17.99 2.60 13.41
N GLU A 36 -19.13 2.02 13.05
CA GLU A 36 -20.10 2.64 12.15
C GLU A 36 -20.72 3.90 12.78
N GLU A 37 -21.03 3.88 14.06
CA GLU A 37 -21.52 5.05 14.80
C GLU A 37 -20.49 6.18 14.84
N LEU A 38 -19.22 5.85 15.14
CA LEU A 38 -18.11 6.80 15.13
C LEU A 38 -17.82 7.36 13.73
N GLN A 39 -18.04 6.57 12.69
CA GLN A 39 -17.93 7.04 11.30
C GLN A 39 -19.08 7.98 10.92
N LYS A 40 -20.29 7.74 11.42
CA LYS A 40 -21.46 8.62 11.20
C LYS A 40 -21.38 9.90 12.02
N SER A 41 -20.79 9.85 13.21
CA SER A 41 -20.68 11.01 14.13
C SER A 41 -19.57 11.99 13.79
N LYS A 42 -18.68 11.65 12.82
CA LYS A 42 -17.76 12.61 12.21
C LYS A 42 -18.35 13.15 10.91
N PRO A 43 -19.06 14.29 10.93
CA PRO A 43 -19.19 15.05 9.70
C PRO A 43 -17.75 15.44 9.33
N ALA A 44 -17.21 14.81 8.28
CA ALA A 44 -16.04 15.37 7.65
C ALA A 44 -16.38 16.83 7.34
N PRO A 45 -15.60 17.81 7.84
CA PRO A 45 -15.80 19.18 7.37
C PRO A 45 -15.76 19.09 5.85
N PRO A 46 -16.60 19.84 5.13
CA PRO A 46 -16.50 19.90 3.69
C PRO A 46 -15.10 20.39 3.41
N ILE A 47 -14.23 19.45 3.03
CA ILE A 47 -12.92 19.80 2.52
C ILE A 47 -13.24 20.52 1.22
N SER A 48 -13.31 21.84 1.28
CA SER A 48 -13.25 22.63 0.07
C SER A 48 -11.91 22.30 -0.55
N ASP A 49 -11.96 21.42 -1.55
CA ASP A 49 -10.77 20.97 -2.24
C ASP A 49 -10.16 22.16 -2.98
N PRO A 50 -9.07 22.75 -2.46
CA PRO A 50 -8.52 23.99 -3.02
C PRO A 50 -7.82 23.75 -4.37
N PHE A 51 -7.69 22.47 -4.80
CA PHE A 51 -6.92 22.12 -5.99
C PHE A 51 -7.81 21.57 -7.11
N SER A 52 -7.64 22.11 -8.31
CA SER A 52 -8.21 21.51 -9.51
C SER A 52 -7.62 20.11 -9.77
N PRO A 53 -8.30 19.25 -10.55
CA PRO A 53 -7.78 17.95 -10.93
C PRO A 53 -6.37 18.01 -11.53
N GLU A 54 -6.10 18.98 -12.40
CA GLU A 54 -4.81 19.20 -13.05
C GLU A 54 -3.73 19.54 -12.01
N ARG A 55 -4.08 20.38 -11.04
CA ARG A 55 -3.17 20.75 -9.95
C ARG A 55 -2.84 19.54 -9.06
N LYS A 56 -3.82 18.69 -8.79
CA LYS A 56 -3.58 17.43 -8.04
C LYS A 56 -2.66 16.50 -8.78
N ILE A 57 -2.86 16.32 -10.08
CA ILE A 57 -1.99 15.50 -10.94
C ILE A 57 -0.56 16.05 -10.92
N ALA A 58 -0.40 17.36 -11.06
CA ALA A 58 0.91 18.01 -11.03
C ALA A 58 1.62 17.81 -9.68
N ILE A 59 0.90 17.96 -8.57
CA ILE A 59 1.43 17.71 -7.22
C ILE A 59 1.84 16.24 -7.09
N PHE A 60 0.98 15.31 -7.50
CA PHE A 60 1.25 13.88 -7.42
C PHE A 60 2.50 13.49 -8.22
N ARG A 61 2.64 13.98 -9.45
CA ARG A 61 3.83 13.77 -10.29
C ARG A 61 5.10 14.31 -9.64
N ASN A 62 5.00 15.45 -8.98
CA ASN A 62 6.16 16.06 -8.32
C ASN A 62 6.60 15.30 -7.06
N LEU A 63 5.65 14.74 -6.32
CA LEU A 63 5.92 13.98 -5.11
C LEU A 63 6.37 12.54 -5.42
N PHE A 64 5.69 11.88 -6.35
CA PHE A 64 5.92 10.46 -6.68
C PHE A 64 6.65 10.34 -8.03
N ARG A 65 7.89 10.83 -8.05
CA ARG A 65 8.74 10.72 -9.24
C ARG A 65 9.34 9.32 -9.37
N GLY A 66 9.23 8.74 -10.55
CA GLY A 66 9.76 7.44 -10.90
C GLY A 66 9.70 7.24 -12.41
N ARG A 67 9.75 5.99 -12.85
CA ARG A 67 9.60 5.66 -14.28
C ARG A 67 8.22 6.08 -14.78
N THR A 68 8.20 6.68 -15.96
CA THR A 68 6.97 7.10 -16.65
C THR A 68 6.62 6.16 -17.81
N ASP A 69 7.57 5.39 -18.29
CA ASP A 69 7.43 4.43 -19.40
C ASP A 69 6.79 3.10 -18.98
N ILE A 70 6.55 2.92 -17.70
CA ILE A 70 5.98 1.69 -17.13
C ILE A 70 5.32 1.99 -15.79
N PHE A 71 4.24 1.28 -15.49
CA PHE A 71 3.64 1.25 -14.14
C PHE A 71 3.04 -0.12 -13.86
N ALA A 72 2.76 -0.41 -12.59
CA ALA A 72 1.98 -1.57 -12.20
C ALA A 72 0.52 -1.16 -11.93
N HIS A 73 -0.42 -2.01 -12.23
CA HIS A 73 -1.80 -1.86 -11.78
C HIS A 73 -2.20 -2.98 -10.82
N ARG A 74 -3.05 -2.63 -9.85
CA ARG A 74 -3.61 -3.59 -8.92
C ARG A 74 -4.76 -4.34 -9.58
N TRP A 75 -4.74 -5.65 -9.49
CA TRP A 75 -5.84 -6.51 -9.87
C TRP A 75 -6.43 -7.23 -8.66
N GLN A 76 -7.69 -7.64 -8.78
CA GLN A 76 -8.37 -8.49 -7.81
C GLN A 76 -9.28 -9.46 -8.56
N ASN A 77 -9.22 -10.75 -8.21
CA ASN A 77 -10.09 -11.75 -8.78
C ASN A 77 -11.38 -11.92 -7.96
N GLN A 78 -12.31 -12.72 -8.47
CA GLN A 78 -13.60 -13.00 -7.82
C GLN A 78 -13.46 -13.72 -6.48
N GLN A 79 -12.36 -14.44 -6.24
CA GLN A 79 -12.07 -15.11 -4.96
C GLN A 79 -11.38 -14.18 -3.93
N GLY A 80 -11.28 -12.89 -4.21
CA GLY A 80 -10.67 -11.91 -3.30
C GLY A 80 -9.14 -11.85 -3.35
N ARG A 81 -8.48 -12.71 -4.13
CA ARG A 81 -7.02 -12.61 -4.32
C ARG A 81 -6.69 -11.34 -5.11
N SER A 82 -5.67 -10.65 -4.67
CA SER A 82 -5.22 -9.42 -5.32
C SER A 82 -3.70 -9.40 -5.44
N GLY A 83 -3.21 -8.58 -6.34
CA GLY A 83 -1.78 -8.38 -6.56
C GLY A 83 -1.54 -7.24 -7.53
N TYR A 84 -0.29 -7.06 -7.89
CA TYR A 84 0.12 -6.07 -8.89
C TYR A 84 0.68 -6.79 -10.10
N SER A 85 0.36 -6.29 -11.29
CA SER A 85 0.97 -6.70 -12.54
C SER A 85 1.38 -5.47 -13.34
N VAL A 86 2.43 -5.61 -14.15
CA VAL A 86 2.83 -4.54 -15.05
C VAL A 86 1.71 -4.25 -16.03
N ALA A 87 1.44 -2.96 -16.25
CA ALA A 87 0.48 -2.52 -17.26
C ALA A 87 1.04 -2.75 -18.66
N CYS A 88 0.23 -3.35 -19.52
CA CYS A 88 0.61 -3.71 -20.89
C CYS A 88 -0.57 -3.48 -21.84
N ASP A 89 -0.35 -2.73 -22.91
CA ASP A 89 -1.39 -2.41 -23.90
C ASP A 89 -1.89 -3.66 -24.64
N ASN A 90 -1.06 -4.69 -24.69
CA ASN A 90 -1.43 -6.00 -25.29
C ASN A 90 -2.03 -6.98 -24.27
N GLU A 91 -2.31 -6.56 -23.03
CA GLU A 91 -2.82 -7.46 -22.00
C GLU A 91 -4.22 -7.98 -22.38
N TRP A 92 -4.37 -9.29 -22.41
CA TRP A 92 -5.59 -10.01 -22.80
C TRP A 92 -6.02 -9.83 -24.26
N VAL A 93 -5.20 -9.22 -25.12
CA VAL A 93 -5.50 -9.14 -26.56
C VAL A 93 -5.40 -10.52 -27.16
N GLN A 94 -6.50 -10.97 -27.76
CA GLN A 94 -6.60 -12.31 -28.38
C GLN A 94 -5.58 -12.45 -29.53
N GLY A 95 -4.87 -13.57 -29.53
CA GLY A 95 -3.85 -13.88 -30.55
C GLY A 95 -2.47 -13.20 -30.26
N ILE A 96 -2.39 -12.30 -29.31
CA ILE A 96 -1.14 -11.61 -28.92
C ILE A 96 -0.74 -12.00 -27.50
N CYS A 97 -1.65 -11.84 -26.54
CA CYS A 97 -1.39 -12.16 -25.13
C CYS A 97 -1.63 -13.63 -24.84
N ASN A 98 -0.61 -14.33 -24.38
CA ASN A 98 -0.69 -15.75 -24.04
C ASN A 98 -0.80 -16.01 -22.53
N LYS A 99 -1.25 -15.01 -21.72
CA LYS A 99 -1.58 -15.25 -20.30
C LYS A 99 -2.71 -16.30 -20.18
N PRO A 100 -2.66 -17.14 -19.16
CA PRO A 100 -1.65 -17.27 -18.10
C PRO A 100 -0.48 -18.20 -18.47
N ARG A 101 -0.43 -18.74 -19.70
CA ARG A 101 0.57 -19.73 -20.13
C ARG A 101 1.99 -19.17 -20.15
N ILE A 102 2.14 -17.92 -20.58
CA ILE A 102 3.43 -17.20 -20.64
C ILE A 102 3.39 -16.06 -19.63
N LYS A 103 4.42 -15.95 -18.80
CA LYS A 103 4.60 -14.82 -17.89
C LYS A 103 4.96 -13.55 -18.67
N CYS A 104 4.54 -12.38 -18.19
CA CYS A 104 4.87 -11.10 -18.85
C CYS A 104 6.37 -10.86 -18.98
N LEU A 105 7.17 -11.40 -18.06
CA LEU A 105 8.63 -11.29 -18.12
C LEU A 105 9.21 -11.96 -19.38
N ASP A 106 8.63 -13.08 -19.77
CA ASP A 106 9.08 -13.93 -20.90
C ASP A 106 8.32 -13.63 -22.21
N CYS A 107 7.39 -12.66 -22.17
CA CYS A 107 6.55 -12.34 -23.32
C CYS A 107 7.32 -11.45 -24.33
N THR A 108 7.38 -11.88 -25.58
CA THR A 108 7.99 -11.14 -26.69
C THR A 108 7.09 -10.04 -27.27
N HIS A 109 5.79 -10.08 -26.97
CA HIS A 109 4.79 -9.12 -27.45
C HIS A 109 4.38 -8.11 -26.38
N ARG A 110 5.13 -8.00 -25.29
CA ARG A 110 4.85 -7.01 -24.24
C ARG A 110 5.03 -5.60 -24.77
N GLN A 111 4.05 -4.77 -24.52
CA GLN A 111 4.08 -3.33 -24.78
C GLN A 111 3.66 -2.62 -23.49
N PHE A 112 4.64 -2.05 -22.81
CA PHE A 112 4.36 -1.42 -21.52
C PHE A 112 3.55 -0.14 -21.73
N SER A 113 2.54 0.04 -20.88
CA SER A 113 1.73 1.24 -20.88
C SER A 113 2.43 2.35 -20.12
N GLU A 114 2.34 3.58 -20.62
CA GLU A 114 2.94 4.76 -19.98
C GLU A 114 2.11 5.25 -18.79
N LEU A 115 2.80 5.74 -17.76
CA LEU A 115 2.22 6.43 -16.63
C LEU A 115 1.91 7.89 -17.01
N ASN A 116 0.85 8.10 -17.75
CA ASN A 116 0.39 9.42 -18.19
C ASN A 116 -0.59 10.07 -17.20
N ASP A 117 -1.00 11.32 -17.47
CA ASP A 117 -1.91 12.10 -16.62
C ASP A 117 -3.27 11.44 -16.45
N GLN A 118 -3.78 10.76 -17.47
CA GLN A 118 -5.06 10.07 -17.41
C GLN A 118 -5.00 8.87 -16.44
N VAL A 119 -3.88 8.15 -16.40
CA VAL A 119 -3.64 7.05 -15.45
C VAL A 119 -3.59 7.58 -14.02
N ILE A 120 -2.87 8.69 -13.80
CA ILE A 120 -2.79 9.34 -12.49
C ILE A 120 -4.17 9.88 -12.07
N TYR A 121 -4.91 10.51 -12.98
CA TYR A 121 -6.27 10.97 -12.70
C TYR A 121 -7.17 9.83 -12.22
N ARG A 122 -7.19 8.69 -12.93
CA ARG A 122 -7.99 7.52 -12.52
C ARG A 122 -7.57 6.97 -11.17
N HIS A 123 -6.28 7.01 -10.86
CA HIS A 123 -5.78 6.61 -9.54
C HIS A 123 -6.29 7.55 -8.44
N LEU A 124 -6.17 8.86 -8.62
CA LEU A 124 -6.63 9.86 -7.66
C LEU A 124 -8.17 9.86 -7.52
N ALA A 125 -8.88 9.52 -8.59
CA ALA A 125 -10.34 9.36 -8.59
C ALA A 125 -10.82 8.02 -7.99
N GLY A 126 -9.91 7.15 -7.54
CA GLY A 126 -10.24 5.85 -6.95
C GLY A 126 -10.72 4.79 -7.95
N GLN A 127 -10.60 5.03 -9.25
CA GLN A 127 -11.03 4.13 -10.32
C GLN A 127 -10.04 2.98 -10.56
N GLN A 128 -8.77 3.17 -10.21
CA GLN A 128 -7.71 2.15 -10.27
C GLN A 128 -6.66 2.41 -9.19
N VAL A 129 -5.87 1.38 -8.88
CA VAL A 129 -4.70 1.53 -8.01
C VAL A 129 -3.45 1.27 -8.84
N VAL A 130 -2.53 2.23 -8.79
CA VAL A 130 -1.29 2.23 -9.55
C VAL A 130 -0.11 1.98 -8.63
N GLY A 131 0.85 1.18 -9.07
CA GLY A 131 2.16 1.01 -8.44
C GLY A 131 3.23 1.70 -9.27
N LEU A 132 4.03 2.52 -8.61
CA LEU A 132 5.16 3.23 -9.21
C LEU A 132 6.41 2.35 -9.21
N TYR A 133 7.23 2.46 -10.24
CA TYR A 133 8.61 1.97 -10.26
C TYR A 133 9.56 3.12 -9.92
N PRO A 134 10.02 3.22 -8.65
CA PRO A 134 10.83 4.35 -8.21
C PRO A 134 12.26 4.34 -8.76
N LEU A 135 12.79 3.15 -9.06
CA LEU A 135 14.15 3.00 -9.61
C LEU A 135 14.17 3.40 -11.10
N LEU A 136 14.96 4.41 -11.44
CA LEU A 136 15.14 4.89 -12.80
C LEU A 136 16.11 4.01 -13.58
N HIS A 137 16.20 4.21 -14.90
CA HIS A 137 17.06 3.41 -15.79
C HIS A 137 18.56 3.54 -15.50
N ASP A 138 18.96 4.66 -14.93
CA ASP A 138 20.35 4.96 -14.52
C ASP A 138 20.69 4.48 -13.09
N ASN A 139 19.81 3.68 -12.48
CA ASN A 139 19.90 3.21 -11.10
C ASN A 139 19.88 4.33 -10.05
N THR A 140 19.24 5.43 -10.34
CA THR A 140 18.93 6.48 -9.36
C THR A 140 17.46 6.44 -8.93
N CYS A 141 17.11 7.15 -7.85
CA CYS A 141 15.72 7.29 -7.41
C CYS A 141 15.48 8.67 -6.79
N HIS A 142 14.20 9.09 -6.79
CA HIS A 142 13.71 10.29 -6.12
C HIS A 142 12.90 9.99 -4.86
N LEU A 143 12.63 8.74 -4.58
CA LEU A 143 11.75 8.31 -3.53
C LEU A 143 12.33 7.10 -2.81
N LEU A 144 12.39 7.20 -1.49
CA LEU A 144 12.64 6.06 -0.60
C LEU A 144 11.37 5.74 0.16
N ALA A 145 11.06 4.46 0.25
CA ALA A 145 9.96 3.96 1.05
C ALA A 145 10.47 2.90 2.03
N ALA A 146 10.19 3.10 3.31
CA ALA A 146 10.41 2.10 4.34
C ALA A 146 9.06 1.54 4.78
N ASP A 147 8.96 0.22 4.85
CA ASP A 147 7.76 -0.51 5.21
C ASP A 147 7.85 -1.03 6.65
N PHE A 148 6.80 -0.79 7.44
CA PHE A 148 6.68 -1.17 8.85
C PHE A 148 5.43 -2.05 8.99
N ASP A 149 5.62 -3.37 8.82
CA ASP A 149 4.56 -4.37 8.75
C ASP A 149 4.59 -5.40 9.90
N LYS A 150 5.53 -5.29 10.84
CA LYS A 150 5.75 -6.30 11.90
C LYS A 150 5.64 -5.71 13.30
N GLY A 151 5.14 -6.55 14.21
CA GLY A 151 5.23 -6.33 15.65
C GLY A 151 4.79 -4.96 16.13
N ASN A 152 5.74 -4.19 16.61
CA ASN A 152 5.54 -2.87 17.22
C ASN A 152 5.78 -1.72 16.23
N TRP A 153 5.20 -1.81 15.03
CA TRP A 153 5.42 -0.87 13.94
C TRP A 153 5.22 0.61 14.33
N GLN A 154 4.29 0.91 15.27
CA GLN A 154 4.07 2.26 15.74
C GLN A 154 5.29 2.87 16.42
N ASP A 155 6.00 2.09 17.24
CA ASP A 155 7.19 2.56 17.94
C ASP A 155 8.40 2.66 17.00
N GLU A 156 8.49 1.75 16.03
CA GLU A 156 9.51 1.81 14.97
C GLU A 156 9.34 3.05 14.10
N VAL A 157 8.11 3.35 13.68
CA VAL A 157 7.78 4.58 12.94
C VAL A 157 8.12 5.83 13.75
N LYS A 158 7.79 5.86 15.05
CA LYS A 158 8.13 6.99 15.93
C LYS A 158 9.64 7.15 16.09
N ALA A 159 10.37 6.04 16.26
CA ALA A 159 11.83 6.05 16.39
C ALA A 159 12.48 6.60 15.13
N MET A 160 12.08 6.14 13.95
CA MET A 160 12.58 6.64 12.68
C MET A 160 12.15 8.10 12.42
N SER A 161 10.94 8.53 12.90
CA SER A 161 10.52 9.93 12.81
C SER A 161 11.44 10.85 13.60
N ARG A 162 11.83 10.43 14.80
CA ARG A 162 12.79 11.19 15.63
C ARG A 162 14.15 11.30 14.96
N ALA A 163 14.66 10.18 14.42
CA ALA A 163 15.92 10.19 13.69
C ALA A 163 15.86 11.12 12.46
N CYS A 164 14.83 11.03 11.63
CA CYS A 164 14.67 11.94 10.50
C CYS A 164 14.63 13.42 10.94
N ALA A 165 13.93 13.72 12.03
CA ALA A 165 13.86 15.09 12.56
C ALA A 165 15.23 15.57 13.08
N GLU A 166 15.98 14.71 13.76
CA GLU A 166 17.32 15.00 14.28
C GLU A 166 18.31 15.34 13.16
N TYR A 167 18.22 14.61 12.04
CA TYR A 167 19.07 14.85 10.86
C TYR A 167 18.47 15.84 9.85
N GLY A 168 17.34 16.47 10.18
CA GLY A 168 16.69 17.43 9.28
C GLY A 168 16.17 16.83 7.98
N VAL A 169 15.85 15.53 7.95
CA VAL A 169 15.35 14.82 6.76
C VAL A 169 13.83 14.97 6.67
N PRO A 170 13.30 15.69 5.65
CA PRO A 170 11.86 15.77 5.41
C PRO A 170 11.29 14.38 5.08
N HIS A 171 10.18 14.04 5.72
CA HIS A 171 9.54 12.74 5.52
C HIS A 171 8.03 12.81 5.72
N ALA A 172 7.31 11.86 5.15
CA ALA A 172 5.89 11.64 5.37
C ALA A 172 5.65 10.23 5.92
N VAL A 173 4.61 10.08 6.73
CA VAL A 173 4.13 8.77 7.21
C VAL A 173 2.77 8.52 6.60
N GLU A 174 2.63 7.42 5.90
CA GLU A 174 1.37 6.89 5.42
C GLU A 174 0.96 5.71 6.29
N ILE A 175 -0.28 5.71 6.76
CA ILE A 175 -0.87 4.54 7.42
C ILE A 175 -1.73 3.83 6.38
N SER A 176 -1.51 2.54 6.21
CA SER A 176 -2.28 1.73 5.27
C SER A 176 -3.78 1.79 5.57
N ARG A 177 -4.61 1.60 4.56
CA ARG A 177 -6.07 1.60 4.68
C ARG A 177 -6.60 0.61 5.72
N THR A 178 -5.87 -0.45 6.02
CA THR A 178 -6.22 -1.44 7.07
C THR A 178 -5.85 -0.99 8.46
N GLY A 179 -4.99 0.02 8.62
CA GLY A 179 -4.50 0.50 9.92
C GLY A 179 -3.41 -0.36 10.57
N TYR A 180 -2.96 -1.42 9.92
CA TYR A 180 -2.00 -2.38 10.50
C TYR A 180 -0.57 -2.25 9.99
N VAL A 181 -0.36 -1.38 9.02
CA VAL A 181 0.94 -1.19 8.35
C VAL A 181 1.15 0.30 8.15
N ALA A 182 2.36 0.76 8.31
CA ALA A 182 2.76 2.12 7.95
C ALA A 182 3.90 2.10 6.94
N HIS A 183 3.89 3.08 6.05
CA HIS A 183 4.98 3.36 5.14
C HIS A 183 5.58 4.72 5.48
N ARG A 184 6.89 4.81 5.44
CA ARG A 184 7.57 6.09 5.51
C ARG A 184 8.13 6.44 4.15
N LEU A 185 7.79 7.64 3.71
CA LEU A 185 8.21 8.18 2.44
C LEU A 185 9.21 9.31 2.67
N ILE A 186 10.37 9.22 2.05
CA ILE A 186 11.36 10.29 1.96
C ILE A 186 11.43 10.70 0.50
N ILE A 187 11.06 11.94 0.23
CA ILE A 187 11.00 12.50 -1.12
C ILE A 187 12.24 13.36 -1.32
N LEU A 188 13.04 13.02 -2.31
CA LEU A 188 14.30 13.66 -2.61
C LEU A 188 14.11 14.73 -3.69
N VAL A 189 14.75 15.88 -3.52
CA VAL A 189 14.72 16.97 -4.51
C VAL A 189 15.45 16.53 -5.76
N ASP A 190 16.67 16.02 -5.58
CA ASP A 190 17.50 15.47 -6.64
C ASP A 190 17.52 13.95 -6.59
N THR A 191 17.95 13.31 -7.68
CA THR A 191 18.15 11.87 -7.70
C THR A 191 19.36 11.47 -6.88
N VAL A 192 19.24 10.32 -6.19
CA VAL A 192 20.37 9.68 -5.52
C VAL A 192 20.59 8.28 -6.08
N PRO A 193 21.83 7.78 -6.11
CA PRO A 193 22.12 6.40 -6.48
C PRO A 193 21.38 5.42 -5.55
N ALA A 194 20.72 4.42 -6.10
CA ALA A 194 19.91 3.49 -5.33
C ALA A 194 20.72 2.63 -4.33
N ASN A 195 22.01 2.45 -4.56
CA ASN A 195 22.92 1.77 -3.63
C ASN A 195 23.25 2.61 -2.38
N GLU A 196 23.13 3.93 -2.46
CA GLU A 196 23.35 4.87 -1.35
C GLU A 196 22.06 5.13 -0.54
N SER A 197 20.93 4.70 -1.09
CA SER A 197 19.60 4.93 -0.55
C SER A 197 19.01 3.72 0.22
N ARG A 198 19.83 2.72 0.52
CA ARG A 198 19.43 1.49 1.24
C ARG A 198 19.86 1.51 2.69
#